data_aeeb0eef974d514448568bd18138af15
#
_entry.id   aeeb0eef974d514448568bd18138af15
#
_cell.length_a   1.000
_cell.length_b   1.000
_cell.length_c   1.000
_cell.angle_alpha   90.00
_cell.angle_beta   90.00
_cell.angle_gamma   90.00
#
_symmetry.space_group_name_H-M   'P 1'
#
loop_
_entity.id
_entity.type
_entity.pdbx_description
1 polymer ?
#
loop_
_entity_poly.entity_id
_entity_poly.type
_entity_poly.pdbx_seq_one_letter_code
_entity_poly.pdbx_strand_id
1 'polypeptide(L)'
;RPLRGGSWHDQRVFHGRGGYGAGKVGTISPFFQQHSHPVQTIPFFDAVIIGAGAAGLFCAGQAGQRGLKVLLIDHSEKVAEKIRISGGGRCNFTNRDLDVRAPHKHFVGQNPQFCRSALSRYTPADFIALVQKHGIPFHEKHKGQLFADRSAEDIIQMLLAECEAGQVTRWQPCSVKNIAFLASGADGSSAGSYQIDTSQGPVHT
;
A
#
# COMPACT_ATOMS: atom_id res chain seq x y z
N ARG A 1 30.41 -40.22 -17.20
CA ARG A 1 30.22 -41.66 -16.93
C ARG A 1 28.87 -41.86 -16.26
N PRO A 2 27.98 -42.72 -16.82
CA PRO A 2 26.68 -43.06 -16.25
C PRO A 2 26.72 -44.43 -15.58
N LEU A 3 25.85 -44.75 -14.65
CA LEU A 3 25.47 -46.11 -14.24
C LEU A 3 24.09 -46.09 -13.59
N ARG A 4 23.13 -46.72 -14.27
CA ARG A 4 22.40 -47.99 -13.96
C ARG A 4 21.48 -47.86 -12.76
N GLY A 5 20.18 -48.09 -12.77
CA GLY A 5 19.42 -49.15 -13.44
C GLY A 5 18.95 -50.13 -12.36
N GLY A 6 17.65 -50.28 -12.13
CA GLY A 6 17.10 -51.24 -11.18
C GLY A 6 15.57 -51.27 -11.19
N SER A 7 15.00 -52.07 -12.10
CA SER A 7 13.60 -52.51 -12.09
C SER A 7 13.44 -53.68 -11.12
N TRP A 8 12.33 -53.73 -10.38
CA TRP A 8 11.79 -54.97 -9.84
C TRP A 8 10.27 -55.01 -10.02
N HIS A 9 9.84 -55.92 -10.89
CA HIS A 9 8.51 -56.51 -10.88
C HIS A 9 8.42 -57.50 -9.74
N ASP A 10 7.34 -57.60 -9.02
CA ASP A 10 6.84 -58.87 -8.53
C ASP A 10 5.32 -58.92 -8.49
N GLN A 11 4.75 -59.80 -9.30
CA GLN A 11 3.35 -60.21 -9.31
C GLN A 11 3.18 -61.31 -8.27
N ARG A 12 2.18 -61.24 -7.42
CA ARG A 12 1.59 -62.42 -6.79
C ARG A 12 0.09 -62.43 -6.87
N VAL A 13 -0.39 -63.33 -7.69
CA VAL A 13 -1.76 -63.78 -7.79
C VAL A 13 -2.05 -64.72 -6.60
N PHE A 14 -3.10 -64.46 -5.85
CA PHE A 14 -3.69 -65.45 -4.97
C PHE A 14 -5.17 -65.69 -5.36
N HIS A 15 -5.45 -66.91 -5.82
CA HIS A 15 -6.80 -67.47 -5.96
C HIS A 15 -7.27 -68.01 -4.62
N GLY A 16 -8.45 -67.64 -4.19
CA GLY A 16 -9.14 -68.26 -3.06
C GLY A 16 -10.65 -68.26 -3.33
N ARG A 17 -11.22 -69.46 -3.51
CA ARG A 17 -12.67 -69.72 -3.72
C ARG A 17 -13.40 -69.64 -2.37
N GLY A 18 -14.70 -69.23 -2.46
CA GLY A 18 -15.78 -69.86 -1.74
C GLY A 18 -16.49 -68.99 -0.69
N GLY A 19 -17.79 -68.88 -0.82
CA GLY A 19 -18.70 -68.57 0.27
C GLY A 19 -19.83 -67.62 -0.07
N TYR A 20 -21.00 -68.14 -0.47
CA TYR A 20 -22.25 -67.37 -0.57
C TYR A 20 -22.75 -66.98 0.84
N GLY A 21 -22.88 -65.66 1.09
CA GLY A 21 -23.56 -65.12 2.25
C GLY A 21 -24.40 -63.94 1.84
N ALA A 22 -25.75 -64.08 1.87
CA ALA A 22 -26.67 -62.99 1.64
C ALA A 22 -26.58 -62.00 2.80
N GLY A 23 -26.04 -60.82 2.55
CA GLY A 23 -25.92 -59.73 3.50
C GLY A 23 -26.38 -58.41 2.91
N LYS A 24 -27.40 -57.86 3.50
CA LYS A 24 -28.09 -56.57 3.41
C LYS A 24 -27.37 -55.51 2.56
N VAL A 25 -28.12 -55.02 1.53
CA VAL A 25 -27.79 -53.85 0.74
C VAL A 25 -27.79 -52.61 1.69
N GLY A 26 -26.62 -52.22 2.15
CA GLY A 26 -26.44 -50.94 2.84
C GLY A 26 -26.44 -49.82 1.81
N THR A 27 -27.39 -48.93 1.87
CA THR A 27 -27.48 -47.69 1.07
C THR A 27 -26.29 -46.83 1.46
N ILE A 28 -25.28 -46.75 0.58
CA ILE A 28 -24.19 -45.81 0.73
C ILE A 28 -24.70 -44.46 0.24
N SER A 29 -25.06 -43.59 1.19
CA SER A 29 -25.33 -42.19 0.92
C SER A 29 -23.97 -41.48 0.62
N PRO A 30 -23.77 -40.90 -0.56
CA PRO A 30 -22.59 -40.11 -0.80
C PRO A 30 -22.78 -38.75 -0.11
N PHE A 31 -22.31 -38.62 1.11
CA PHE A 31 -22.07 -37.30 1.73
C PHE A 31 -20.95 -36.63 0.97
N PHE A 32 -21.23 -36.02 -0.18
CA PHE A 32 -20.39 -35.00 -0.75
C PHE A 32 -20.60 -33.73 0.09
N GLN A 33 -19.79 -33.60 1.13
CA GLN A 33 -19.65 -32.35 1.83
C GLN A 33 -18.90 -31.39 0.88
N GLN A 34 -19.64 -30.60 0.11
CA GLN A 34 -19.10 -29.47 -0.63
C GLN A 34 -18.59 -28.47 0.42
N HIS A 35 -17.29 -28.49 0.66
CA HIS A 35 -16.61 -27.41 1.33
C HIS A 35 -16.61 -26.22 0.36
N SER A 36 -17.66 -25.41 0.41
CA SER A 36 -17.66 -24.10 -0.21
C SER A 36 -16.64 -23.25 0.53
N HIS A 37 -15.42 -23.18 -0.01
CA HIS A 37 -14.51 -22.13 0.42
C HIS A 37 -15.20 -20.78 0.15
N PRO A 38 -15.30 -19.89 1.14
CA PRO A 38 -15.83 -18.56 0.91
C PRO A 38 -14.99 -17.93 -0.22
N VAL A 39 -15.63 -17.45 -1.26
CA VAL A 39 -15.00 -16.65 -2.30
C VAL A 39 -14.45 -15.41 -1.58
N GLN A 40 -13.15 -15.35 -1.36
CA GLN A 40 -12.51 -14.17 -0.79
C GLN A 40 -12.62 -13.07 -1.85
N THR A 41 -13.52 -12.13 -1.62
CA THR A 41 -13.62 -10.93 -2.46
C THR A 41 -12.36 -10.11 -2.28
N ILE A 42 -11.63 -9.87 -3.38
CA ILE A 42 -10.46 -9.00 -3.38
C ILE A 42 -10.94 -7.58 -3.04
N PRO A 43 -10.38 -6.92 -2.01
CA PRO A 43 -10.82 -5.59 -1.64
C PRO A 43 -10.50 -4.57 -2.76
N PHE A 44 -11.45 -3.64 -2.99
CA PHE A 44 -11.32 -2.55 -3.95
C PHE A 44 -11.15 -1.22 -3.22
N PHE A 45 -10.25 -0.37 -3.74
CA PHE A 45 -9.99 0.98 -3.27
C PHE A 45 -10.03 1.96 -4.45
N ASP A 46 -10.46 3.19 -4.21
CA ASP A 46 -10.45 4.25 -5.23
C ASP A 46 -9.01 4.71 -5.54
N ALA A 47 -8.11 4.58 -4.55
CA ALA A 47 -6.69 4.86 -4.70
C ALA A 47 -5.85 3.97 -3.79
N VAL A 48 -4.74 3.45 -4.33
CA VAL A 48 -3.70 2.76 -3.55
C VAL A 48 -2.42 3.57 -3.62
N ILE A 49 -1.89 3.95 -2.45
CA ILE A 49 -0.68 4.74 -2.32
C ILE A 49 0.42 3.86 -1.75
N ILE A 50 1.55 3.77 -2.45
CA ILE A 50 2.68 2.93 -2.07
C ILE A 50 3.79 3.80 -1.50
N GLY A 51 4.11 3.59 -0.23
CA GLY A 51 5.10 4.33 0.54
C GLY A 51 4.48 5.33 1.51
N ALA A 52 4.61 5.08 2.82
CA ALA A 52 4.15 5.97 3.90
C ALA A 52 5.25 6.98 4.33
N GLY A 53 5.92 7.59 3.35
CA GLY A 53 6.77 8.76 3.55
C GLY A 53 5.96 10.06 3.57
N ALA A 54 6.62 11.22 3.58
CA ALA A 54 5.97 12.53 3.60
C ALA A 54 4.91 12.70 2.50
N ALA A 55 5.29 12.38 1.27
CA ALA A 55 4.40 12.53 0.12
C ALA A 55 3.22 11.56 0.17
N GLY A 56 3.46 10.30 0.54
CA GLY A 56 2.42 9.28 0.60
C GLY A 56 1.41 9.55 1.71
N LEU A 57 1.86 9.89 2.91
CA LEU A 57 0.98 10.27 4.03
C LEU A 57 0.14 11.50 3.68
N PHE A 58 0.78 12.54 3.15
CA PHE A 58 0.06 13.75 2.76
C PHE A 58 -0.97 13.48 1.65
N CYS A 59 -0.58 12.73 0.60
CA CYS A 59 -1.48 12.35 -0.49
C CYS A 59 -2.66 11.52 0.02
N ALA A 60 -2.41 10.53 0.89
CA ALA A 60 -3.43 9.66 1.44
C ALA A 60 -4.46 10.44 2.28
N GLY A 61 -3.99 11.29 3.20
CA GLY A 61 -4.85 12.15 4.01
C GLY A 61 -5.72 13.07 3.16
N GLN A 62 -5.12 13.74 2.17
CA GLN A 62 -5.85 14.63 1.25
C GLN A 62 -6.87 13.89 0.39
N ALA A 63 -6.55 12.70 -0.11
CA ALA A 63 -7.46 11.89 -0.92
C ALA A 63 -8.62 11.36 -0.07
N GLY A 64 -8.34 10.82 1.12
CA GLY A 64 -9.36 10.32 2.04
C GLY A 64 -10.32 11.42 2.50
N GLN A 65 -9.83 12.60 2.87
CA GLN A 65 -10.68 13.74 3.26
C GLN A 65 -11.55 14.29 2.11
N ARG A 66 -11.25 13.92 0.86
CA ARG A 66 -12.09 14.17 -0.31
C ARG A 66 -13.12 13.08 -0.58
N GLY A 67 -13.23 12.09 0.30
CA GLY A 67 -14.21 11.02 0.23
C GLY A 67 -13.77 9.78 -0.55
N LEU A 68 -12.50 9.70 -0.98
CA LEU A 68 -11.98 8.50 -1.63
C LEU A 68 -11.68 7.40 -0.59
N LYS A 69 -11.99 6.16 -0.93
CA LYS A 69 -11.56 4.98 -0.18
C LYS A 69 -10.10 4.69 -0.50
N VAL A 70 -9.20 5.02 0.43
CA VAL A 70 -7.75 5.01 0.21
C VAL A 70 -7.10 3.87 0.99
N LEU A 71 -6.17 3.15 0.33
CA LEU A 71 -5.23 2.24 0.96
C LEU A 71 -3.82 2.83 0.87
N LEU A 72 -3.14 2.94 2.01
CA LEU A 72 -1.73 3.31 2.11
C LEU A 72 -0.91 2.09 2.51
N ILE A 73 0.08 1.73 1.70
CA ILE A 73 0.94 0.55 1.91
C ILE A 73 2.37 1.01 2.18
N ASP A 74 3.02 0.44 3.20
CA ASP A 74 4.46 0.60 3.42
C ASP A 74 5.09 -0.70 3.90
N HIS A 75 6.30 -0.99 3.39
CA HIS A 75 7.05 -2.19 3.75
C HIS A 75 7.72 -2.09 5.12
N SER A 76 7.96 -0.87 5.60
CA SER A 76 8.67 -0.60 6.85
C SER A 76 7.76 -0.74 8.06
N GLU A 77 8.29 -1.17 9.18
CA GLU A 77 7.57 -1.19 10.46
C GLU A 77 7.22 0.21 10.96
N LYS A 78 8.05 1.20 10.62
CA LYS A 78 7.86 2.61 11.00
C LYS A 78 7.66 3.48 9.79
N VAL A 79 6.61 4.29 9.79
CA VAL A 79 6.36 5.28 8.74
C VAL A 79 7.36 6.43 8.79
N ALA A 80 7.56 7.08 7.65
CA ALA A 80 8.19 8.39 7.54
C ALA A 80 9.63 8.48 8.07
N GLU A 81 10.44 7.41 7.92
CA GLU A 81 11.83 7.39 8.40
C GLU A 81 12.66 8.61 7.92
N LYS A 82 12.48 9.03 6.66
CA LYS A 82 13.20 10.20 6.14
C LYS A 82 12.78 11.52 6.81
N ILE A 83 11.52 11.64 7.25
CA ILE A 83 11.08 12.78 8.06
C ILE A 83 11.79 12.74 9.42
N ARG A 84 11.79 11.58 10.06
CA ARG A 84 12.32 11.34 11.40
C ARG A 84 13.78 11.78 11.54
N ILE A 85 14.61 11.46 10.55
CA ILE A 85 16.03 11.80 10.55
C ILE A 85 16.35 13.18 9.95
N SER A 86 15.39 13.81 9.27
CA SER A 86 15.62 15.09 8.58
C SER A 86 15.81 16.23 9.59
N GLY A 87 16.59 17.23 9.19
CA GLY A 87 16.83 18.40 9.99
C GLY A 87 17.45 18.14 11.37
N GLY A 88 18.18 17.04 11.53
CA GLY A 88 18.73 16.63 12.82
C GLY A 88 17.65 16.18 13.81
N GLY A 89 16.60 15.50 13.31
CA GLY A 89 15.48 15.00 14.10
C GLY A 89 14.38 16.02 14.39
N ARG A 90 14.45 17.21 13.78
CA ARG A 90 13.46 18.28 13.94
C ARG A 90 12.63 18.57 12.69
N CYS A 91 12.82 17.81 11.63
CA CYS A 91 12.14 17.99 10.35
C CYS A 91 12.22 19.41 9.78
N ASN A 92 13.04 19.62 8.75
CA ASN A 92 12.88 20.81 7.91
C ASN A 92 11.63 20.60 7.03
N PHE A 93 10.49 21.12 7.48
CA PHE A 93 9.20 20.73 6.86
C PHE A 93 8.83 21.63 5.69
N THR A 94 9.32 22.87 5.60
CA THR A 94 9.12 23.77 4.45
C THR A 94 10.12 24.92 4.44
N ASN A 95 10.07 25.73 3.38
CA ASN A 95 10.80 26.98 3.27
C ASN A 95 9.81 28.13 3.00
N ARG A 96 9.79 29.13 3.89
CA ARG A 96 8.91 30.29 3.81
C ARG A 96 9.20 31.17 2.59
N ASP A 97 10.48 31.28 2.19
CA ASP A 97 10.94 32.17 1.12
C ASP A 97 10.81 31.54 -0.28
N LEU A 98 10.17 30.38 -0.38
CA LEU A 98 9.97 29.71 -1.65
C LEU A 98 9.08 30.57 -2.57
N ASP A 99 9.69 31.10 -3.65
CA ASP A 99 8.95 31.82 -4.70
C ASP A 99 8.36 30.82 -5.71
N VAL A 100 7.08 30.53 -5.56
CA VAL A 100 6.34 29.60 -6.44
C VAL A 100 6.24 30.07 -7.89
N ARG A 101 6.51 31.37 -8.16
CA ARG A 101 6.53 31.95 -9.51
C ARG A 101 7.88 31.77 -10.19
N ALA A 102 8.94 31.58 -9.40
CA ALA A 102 10.30 31.42 -9.86
C ALA A 102 10.97 30.16 -9.27
N PRO A 103 10.41 28.95 -9.49
CA PRO A 103 10.90 27.72 -8.85
C PRO A 103 12.34 27.41 -9.24
N HIS A 104 12.83 27.89 -10.38
CA HIS A 104 14.21 27.74 -10.83
C HIS A 104 15.26 28.34 -9.86
N LYS A 105 14.83 29.25 -8.96
CA LYS A 105 15.71 29.80 -7.91
C LYS A 105 15.92 28.83 -6.74
N HIS A 106 15.03 27.85 -6.59
CA HIS A 106 14.96 26.96 -5.43
C HIS A 106 15.20 25.47 -5.78
N PHE A 107 14.92 25.08 -7.02
CA PHE A 107 15.06 23.71 -7.48
C PHE A 107 16.07 23.59 -8.61
N VAL A 108 17.03 22.68 -8.43
CA VAL A 108 18.04 22.34 -9.43
C VAL A 108 17.60 21.09 -10.17
N GLY A 109 17.73 21.09 -11.50
CA GLY A 109 17.39 19.96 -12.35
C GLY A 109 17.18 20.37 -13.80
N GLN A 110 16.95 19.40 -14.67
CA GLN A 110 16.72 19.63 -16.10
C GLN A 110 15.44 20.44 -16.37
N ASN A 111 14.41 20.26 -15.54
CA ASN A 111 13.16 21.02 -15.64
C ASN A 111 12.75 21.60 -14.27
N PRO A 112 13.34 22.72 -13.85
CA PRO A 112 13.01 23.34 -12.56
C PRO A 112 11.56 23.91 -12.51
N GLN A 113 10.89 24.06 -13.65
CA GLN A 113 9.49 24.48 -13.71
C GLN A 113 8.49 23.34 -13.44
N PHE A 114 8.95 22.07 -13.40
CA PHE A 114 8.08 20.89 -13.22
C PHE A 114 7.20 21.00 -11.97
N CYS A 115 7.73 21.50 -10.87
CA CYS A 115 7.01 21.61 -9.59
C CYS A 115 6.05 22.81 -9.52
N ARG A 116 6.09 23.75 -10.48
CA ARG A 116 5.34 25.02 -10.43
C ARG A 116 3.84 24.80 -10.27
N SER A 117 3.25 23.87 -11.04
CA SER A 117 1.82 23.58 -10.96
C SER A 117 1.39 23.06 -9.59
N ALA A 118 2.17 22.18 -8.98
CA ALA A 118 1.87 21.66 -7.65
C ALA A 118 2.01 22.76 -6.58
N LEU A 119 3.12 23.49 -6.59
CA LEU A 119 3.41 24.54 -5.62
C LEU A 119 2.47 25.74 -5.72
N SER A 120 1.87 26.02 -6.88
CA SER A 120 0.87 27.08 -7.01
C SER A 120 -0.52 26.69 -6.47
N ARG A 121 -0.79 25.39 -6.33
CA ARG A 121 -2.05 24.88 -5.77
C ARG A 121 -1.96 24.59 -4.28
N TYR A 122 -0.76 24.29 -3.79
CA TYR A 122 -0.47 24.06 -2.39
C TYR A 122 0.86 24.71 -2.05
N THR A 123 0.80 25.84 -1.43
CA THR A 123 1.94 26.73 -1.17
C THR A 123 2.63 26.38 0.16
N PRO A 124 3.85 26.88 0.41
CA PRO A 124 4.44 26.82 1.75
C PRO A 124 3.54 27.39 2.84
N ALA A 125 2.80 28.46 2.56
CA ALA A 125 1.87 29.08 3.51
C ALA A 125 0.74 28.11 3.89
N ASP A 126 0.21 27.32 2.94
CA ASP A 126 -0.84 26.34 3.22
C ASP A 126 -0.31 25.22 4.15
N PHE A 127 0.93 24.77 3.94
CA PHE A 127 1.53 23.77 4.83
C PHE A 127 1.84 24.35 6.21
N ILE A 128 2.30 25.59 6.30
CA ILE A 128 2.50 26.30 7.58
C ILE A 128 1.18 26.41 8.34
N ALA A 129 0.09 26.76 7.65
CA ALA A 129 -1.25 26.81 8.24
C ALA A 129 -1.71 25.46 8.79
N LEU A 130 -1.39 24.37 8.08
CA LEU A 130 -1.66 23.00 8.56
C LEU A 130 -0.88 22.69 9.85
N VAL A 131 0.41 23.00 9.88
CA VAL A 131 1.25 22.81 11.07
C VAL A 131 0.72 23.61 12.27
N GLN A 132 0.29 24.87 12.02
CA GLN A 132 -0.33 25.73 13.05
C GLN A 132 -1.68 25.18 13.53
N LYS A 133 -2.54 24.68 12.62
CA LYS A 133 -3.82 24.03 12.96
C LYS A 133 -3.63 22.89 13.95
N HIS A 134 -2.53 22.14 13.83
CA HIS A 134 -2.18 21.07 14.76
C HIS A 134 -1.41 21.52 16.01
N GLY A 135 -1.26 22.83 16.23
CA GLY A 135 -0.59 23.38 17.42
C GLY A 135 0.88 23.00 17.53
N ILE A 136 1.56 22.73 16.42
CA ILE A 136 2.98 22.35 16.43
C ILE A 136 3.82 23.61 16.45
N PRO A 137 4.63 23.84 17.50
CA PRO A 137 5.54 24.98 17.56
C PRO A 137 6.72 24.76 16.61
N PHE A 138 7.16 25.83 15.96
CA PHE A 138 8.26 25.80 15.01
C PHE A 138 9.02 27.14 14.96
N HIS A 139 10.24 27.10 14.46
CA HIS A 139 11.08 28.27 14.27
C HIS A 139 11.73 28.29 12.89
N GLU A 140 12.14 29.48 12.48
CA GLU A 140 13.00 29.65 11.33
C GLU A 140 14.47 29.55 11.77
N LYS A 141 15.24 28.70 11.09
CA LYS A 141 16.68 28.59 11.38
C LYS A 141 17.52 29.56 10.57
N HIS A 142 17.43 29.53 9.25
CA HIS A 142 18.07 30.47 8.32
C HIS A 142 17.45 30.30 6.92
N LYS A 143 17.50 31.36 6.12
CA LYS A 143 17.05 31.37 4.71
C LYS A 143 15.64 30.81 4.52
N GLY A 144 14.72 31.18 5.40
CA GLY A 144 13.32 30.75 5.33
C GLY A 144 13.04 29.30 5.70
N GLN A 145 14.03 28.51 6.08
CA GLN A 145 13.86 27.10 6.47
C GLN A 145 13.16 26.98 7.81
N LEU A 146 12.04 26.24 7.86
CA LEU A 146 11.23 26.04 9.05
C LEU A 146 11.41 24.63 9.63
N PHE A 147 11.61 24.56 10.95
CA PHE A 147 11.84 23.33 11.70
C PHE A 147 10.88 23.23 12.87
N ALA A 148 10.38 22.02 13.16
CA ALA A 148 9.62 21.78 14.38
C ALA A 148 10.53 21.98 15.62
N ASP A 149 9.97 22.58 16.68
CA ASP A 149 10.77 22.94 17.87
C ASP A 149 11.15 21.72 18.68
N ARG A 150 10.24 20.76 18.83
CA ARG A 150 10.40 19.59 19.69
C ARG A 150 11.01 18.42 18.95
N SER A 151 10.34 17.93 17.91
CA SER A 151 10.72 16.70 17.22
C SER A 151 10.09 16.61 15.83
N ALA A 152 10.77 15.91 14.91
CA ALA A 152 10.20 15.47 13.64
C ALA A 152 8.94 14.61 13.82
N GLU A 153 8.80 13.98 14.98
CA GLU A 153 7.63 13.16 15.32
C GLU A 153 6.35 13.98 15.33
N ASP A 154 6.36 15.26 15.72
CA ASP A 154 5.21 16.13 15.69
C ASP A 154 4.62 16.25 14.27
N ILE A 155 5.48 16.39 13.27
CA ILE A 155 5.07 16.43 11.85
C ILE A 155 4.55 15.06 11.38
N ILE A 156 5.16 13.98 11.82
CA ILE A 156 4.71 12.61 11.50
C ILE A 156 3.32 12.37 12.08
N GLN A 157 3.10 12.68 13.37
CA GLN A 157 1.81 12.52 14.01
C GLN A 157 0.72 13.40 13.38
N MET A 158 1.04 14.62 12.98
CA MET A 158 0.14 15.47 12.21
C MET A 158 -0.31 14.78 10.91
N LEU A 159 0.63 14.26 10.12
CA LEU A 159 0.30 13.58 8.86
C LEU A 159 -0.53 12.31 9.08
N LEU A 160 -0.26 11.58 10.16
CA LEU A 160 -1.06 10.41 10.55
C LEU A 160 -2.48 10.81 10.96
N ALA A 161 -2.64 11.89 11.74
CA ALA A 161 -3.94 12.42 12.11
C ALA A 161 -4.76 12.87 10.90
N GLU A 162 -4.12 13.49 9.89
CA GLU A 162 -4.80 13.84 8.63
C GLU A 162 -5.24 12.58 7.84
N CYS A 163 -4.46 11.48 7.89
CA CYS A 163 -4.88 10.19 7.34
C CYS A 163 -6.07 9.58 8.12
N GLU A 164 -6.08 9.67 9.43
CA GLU A 164 -7.20 9.20 10.28
C GLU A 164 -8.47 10.00 9.99
N ALA A 165 -8.37 11.31 9.89
CA ALA A 165 -9.49 12.17 9.50
C ALA A 165 -10.05 11.82 8.11
N GLY A 166 -9.19 11.35 7.19
CA GLY A 166 -9.57 10.83 5.88
C GLY A 166 -9.97 9.36 5.86
N GLN A 167 -10.07 8.68 7.00
CA GLN A 167 -10.41 7.24 7.10
C GLN A 167 -9.52 6.33 6.24
N VAL A 168 -8.25 6.68 6.10
CA VAL A 168 -7.27 5.94 5.29
C VAL A 168 -7.00 4.58 5.90
N THR A 169 -7.20 3.51 5.12
CA THR A 169 -6.77 2.16 5.50
C THR A 169 -5.25 2.07 5.35
N ARG A 170 -4.55 1.56 6.37
CA ARG A 170 -3.10 1.39 6.33
C ARG A 170 -2.71 -0.07 6.46
N TRP A 171 -1.89 -0.54 5.52
CA TRP A 171 -1.25 -1.85 5.58
C TRP A 171 0.26 -1.67 5.80
N GLN A 172 0.69 -1.97 7.01
CA GLN A 172 2.06 -1.79 7.46
C GLN A 172 2.40 -2.71 8.65
N PRO A 173 3.49 -3.50 8.61
CA PRO A 173 4.36 -3.64 7.44
C PRO A 173 3.68 -4.46 6.33
N CYS A 174 3.81 -4.00 5.09
CA CYS A 174 3.26 -4.69 3.93
C CYS A 174 4.09 -4.39 2.68
N SER A 175 4.60 -5.43 2.03
CA SER A 175 5.39 -5.31 0.81
C SER A 175 4.53 -5.49 -0.42
N VAL A 176 4.72 -4.65 -1.43
CA VAL A 176 4.17 -4.84 -2.78
C VAL A 176 5.09 -5.77 -3.55
N LYS A 177 4.51 -6.81 -4.15
CA LYS A 177 5.23 -7.85 -4.92
C LYS A 177 5.11 -7.61 -6.41
N ASN A 178 3.91 -7.20 -6.87
CA ASN A 178 3.62 -7.00 -8.28
C ASN A 178 2.50 -5.97 -8.46
N ILE A 179 2.49 -5.29 -9.60
CA ILE A 179 1.43 -4.39 -10.04
C ILE A 179 1.11 -4.73 -11.48
N ALA A 180 -0.13 -5.10 -11.76
CA ALA A 180 -0.61 -5.43 -13.09
C ALA A 180 -1.79 -4.54 -13.47
N PHE A 181 -1.76 -4.00 -14.69
CA PHE A 181 -2.91 -3.30 -15.26
C PHE A 181 -3.85 -4.33 -15.87
N LEU A 182 -5.11 -4.30 -15.47
CA LEU A 182 -6.19 -5.10 -16.01
C LEU A 182 -6.96 -4.22 -17.00
N ALA A 183 -6.78 -4.49 -18.29
CA ALA A 183 -7.49 -3.76 -19.33
C ALA A 183 -9.00 -3.99 -19.23
N SER A 184 -9.78 -2.98 -19.63
CA SER A 184 -11.24 -3.13 -19.79
C SER A 184 -11.56 -4.29 -20.73
N GLY A 185 -12.66 -4.99 -20.46
CA GLY A 185 -13.20 -5.98 -21.41
C GLY A 185 -13.42 -5.36 -22.79
N ALA A 186 -13.32 -6.19 -23.86
CA ALA A 186 -13.49 -5.76 -25.24
C ALA A 186 -14.88 -5.13 -25.53
N ASP A 187 -15.82 -5.29 -24.60
CA ASP A 187 -17.18 -4.74 -24.63
C ASP A 187 -17.30 -3.33 -24.04
N GLY A 188 -16.20 -2.75 -23.51
CA GLY A 188 -16.19 -1.42 -22.88
C GLY A 188 -16.99 -1.33 -21.58
N SER A 189 -17.38 -2.44 -21.00
CA SER A 189 -18.31 -2.49 -19.84
C SER A 189 -17.69 -2.08 -18.52
N SER A 190 -16.35 -1.97 -18.42
CA SER A 190 -15.64 -1.52 -17.21
C SER A 190 -14.42 -0.69 -17.56
N ALA A 191 -14.13 0.33 -16.76
CA ALA A 191 -12.84 1.02 -16.83
C ALA A 191 -11.70 0.04 -16.46
N GLY A 192 -10.52 0.22 -17.07
CA GLY A 192 -9.33 -0.54 -16.67
C GLY A 192 -9.01 -0.30 -15.18
N SER A 193 -8.48 -1.32 -14.52
CA SER A 193 -8.12 -1.29 -13.10
C SER A 193 -6.71 -1.82 -12.89
N TYR A 194 -6.16 -1.62 -11.70
CA TYR A 194 -4.90 -2.25 -11.31
C TYR A 194 -5.16 -3.34 -10.28
N GLN A 195 -4.47 -4.46 -10.45
CA GLN A 195 -4.29 -5.44 -9.40
C GLN A 195 -2.91 -5.25 -8.78
N ILE A 196 -2.86 -5.20 -7.46
CA ILE A 196 -1.63 -5.04 -6.69
C ILE A 196 -1.50 -6.25 -5.77
N ASP A 197 -0.49 -7.06 -5.99
CA ASP A 197 -0.19 -8.23 -5.17
C ASP A 197 0.72 -7.81 -4.02
N THR A 198 0.29 -8.06 -2.79
CA THR A 198 1.01 -7.66 -1.58
C THR A 198 1.33 -8.84 -0.68
N SER A 199 2.09 -8.62 0.38
CA SER A 199 2.34 -9.64 1.41
C SER A 199 1.11 -9.93 2.28
N GLN A 200 0.08 -9.06 2.26
CA GLN A 200 -1.17 -9.25 3.00
C GLN A 200 -2.34 -9.70 2.09
N GLY A 201 -2.05 -9.99 0.82
CA GLY A 201 -3.03 -10.41 -0.18
C GLY A 201 -3.17 -9.40 -1.32
N PRO A 202 -3.92 -9.76 -2.38
CA PRO A 202 -4.15 -8.87 -3.50
C PRO A 202 -5.17 -7.77 -3.17
N VAL A 203 -5.04 -6.63 -3.87
CA VAL A 203 -6.02 -5.53 -3.85
C VAL A 203 -6.25 -5.02 -5.26
N HIS A 204 -7.43 -4.43 -5.50
CA HIS A 204 -7.77 -3.75 -6.75
C HIS A 204 -7.95 -2.25 -6.54
N THR A 205 -7.64 -1.46 -7.57
CA THR A 205 -7.85 -0.01 -7.62
C THR A 205 -8.14 0.44 -9.04
#